data_b8f0180c4f59d928d6aa319950d45e79
#
_entry.id   b8f0180c4f59d928d6aa319950d45e79
#
_cell.length_a   1.000
_cell.length_b   1.000
_cell.length_c   1.000
_cell.angle_alpha   90.00
_cell.angle_beta   90.00
_cell.angle_gamma   90.00
#
_symmetry.space_group_name_H-M   'P 1'
#
loop_
_entity.id
_entity.type
_entity.pdbx_description
1 polymer ?
#
loop_
_entity_poly.entity_id
_entity_poly.type
_entity_poly.pdbx_seq_one_letter_code
_entity_poly.pdbx_strand_id
1 'polypeptide(L)'
;ADLVYTKVTGVRGAFSTKILYVLAQDVGTQNARYKLQVADVDGERARTLFDSSEPILSASWSPDGRRVAYVSFETGRPSIILQDIDGPSRERLTNFRGINGSPVFSPDGKQLAMVLSRSGDPEVFVMNLETRKLRRITRHPAIDTEPSWSPDGKYLVFTSDRGGKPQIYQLELATNFLERLTFVGDYNARARLLPDGRHLVFVHRRNGVFHIAWQDLLEDRLLVLTESSLDE
;
A
#
# COMPACT_ATOMS: atom_id res chain seq x y z
N ALA A 1 26.20 11.23 4.60
CA ALA A 1 26.31 10.05 3.72
C ALA A 1 25.60 10.29 2.39
N ASP A 2 24.27 10.57 2.37
CA ASP A 2 23.49 10.72 1.13
C ASP A 2 24.01 11.82 0.19
N LEU A 3 24.34 12.99 0.72
CA LEU A 3 24.89 14.09 -0.11
C LEU A 3 26.22 13.72 -0.77
N VAL A 4 27.08 13.00 -0.07
CA VAL A 4 28.37 12.53 -0.60
C VAL A 4 28.12 11.47 -1.68
N TYR A 5 27.26 10.51 -1.39
CA TYR A 5 26.90 9.47 -2.34
C TYR A 5 26.30 10.06 -3.64
N THR A 6 25.37 11.00 -3.50
CA THR A 6 24.75 11.69 -4.66
C THR A 6 25.79 12.45 -5.49
N LYS A 7 26.74 13.14 -4.82
CA LYS A 7 27.83 13.86 -5.54
C LYS A 7 28.77 12.94 -6.29
N VAL A 8 29.03 11.74 -5.76
CA VAL A 8 29.96 10.77 -6.37
C VAL A 8 29.30 9.95 -7.47
N THR A 9 28.04 9.54 -7.28
CA THR A 9 27.36 8.57 -8.17
C THR A 9 26.33 9.19 -9.08
N GLY A 10 25.90 10.44 -8.82
CA GLY A 10 24.76 11.08 -9.50
C GLY A 10 23.40 10.51 -9.06
N VAL A 11 23.35 9.49 -8.22
CA VAL A 11 22.14 8.84 -7.73
C VAL A 11 21.84 9.29 -6.30
N ARG A 12 20.57 9.52 -5.98
CA ARG A 12 20.18 9.87 -4.61
C ARG A 12 20.53 8.72 -3.65
N GLY A 13 21.25 9.06 -2.56
CA GLY A 13 21.56 8.10 -1.51
C GLY A 13 20.31 7.67 -0.73
N ALA A 14 20.34 6.46 -0.18
CA ALA A 14 19.26 5.86 0.60
C ALA A 14 19.60 5.71 2.10
N PHE A 15 20.74 6.24 2.55
CA PHE A 15 21.22 6.05 3.93
C PHE A 15 20.37 6.75 4.99
N SER A 16 19.66 7.82 4.62
CA SER A 16 18.74 8.55 5.49
C SER A 16 17.28 8.12 5.34
N THR A 17 17.02 7.06 4.56
CA THR A 17 15.66 6.54 4.44
C THR A 17 15.22 5.85 5.72
N LYS A 18 13.90 5.85 5.92
CA LYS A 18 13.28 5.22 7.09
C LYS A 18 12.33 4.10 6.64
N ILE A 19 12.21 3.11 7.50
CA ILE A 19 11.22 2.04 7.37
C ILE A 19 10.07 2.29 8.33
N LEU A 20 8.86 1.98 7.86
CA LEU A 20 7.63 1.98 8.66
C LEU A 20 7.14 0.54 8.72
N TYR A 21 6.95 0.02 9.93
CA TYR A 21 6.55 -1.37 10.12
C TYR A 21 5.68 -1.53 11.36
N VAL A 22 5.00 -2.66 11.43
CA VAL A 22 4.24 -3.07 12.62
C VAL A 22 4.98 -4.24 13.27
N LEU A 23 5.40 -4.03 14.52
CA LEU A 23 5.91 -5.09 15.37
C LEU A 23 4.73 -5.73 16.10
N ALA A 24 4.47 -7.01 15.88
CA ALA A 24 3.45 -7.78 16.57
C ALA A 24 4.11 -8.76 17.55
N GLN A 25 3.68 -8.74 18.80
CA GLN A 25 4.19 -9.56 19.89
C GLN A 25 3.04 -10.34 20.53
N ASP A 26 3.29 -11.53 21.02
CA ASP A 26 2.34 -12.40 21.74
C ASP A 26 1.00 -12.59 21.00
N VAL A 27 1.05 -12.63 19.67
CA VAL A 27 -0.14 -12.75 18.81
C VAL A 27 -0.92 -14.03 19.14
N GLY A 28 -2.25 -13.89 19.25
CA GLY A 28 -3.14 -15.00 19.62
C GLY A 28 -3.28 -15.21 21.14
N THR A 29 -2.66 -14.38 21.95
CA THR A 29 -2.83 -14.39 23.42
C THR A 29 -3.55 -13.15 23.90
N GLN A 30 -3.95 -13.12 25.19
CA GLN A 30 -4.55 -11.93 25.82
C GLN A 30 -3.55 -10.78 26.01
N ASN A 31 -2.25 -11.06 25.85
CA ASN A 31 -1.17 -10.08 25.99
C ASN A 31 -0.68 -9.56 24.63
N ALA A 32 -1.41 -9.83 23.55
CA ALA A 32 -1.05 -9.39 22.21
C ALA A 32 -0.80 -7.87 22.16
N ARG A 33 0.31 -7.45 21.54
CA ARG A 33 0.67 -6.04 21.34
C ARG A 33 1.09 -5.80 19.90
N TYR A 34 0.64 -4.69 19.36
CA TYR A 34 0.95 -4.23 18.01
C TYR A 34 1.52 -2.82 18.09
N LYS A 35 2.75 -2.64 17.66
CA LYS A 35 3.45 -1.35 17.69
C LYS A 35 3.72 -0.87 16.28
N LEU A 36 3.13 0.25 15.91
CA LEU A 36 3.53 0.97 14.71
C LEU A 36 4.85 1.69 14.98
N GLN A 37 5.88 1.35 14.24
CA GLN A 37 7.24 1.83 14.47
C GLN A 37 7.85 2.44 13.21
N VAL A 38 8.71 3.41 13.43
CA VAL A 38 9.61 4.00 12.44
C VAL A 38 11.04 3.77 12.89
N ALA A 39 11.88 3.27 12.01
CA ALA A 39 13.32 3.12 12.23
C ALA A 39 14.10 3.64 11.03
N ASP A 40 15.41 3.74 11.17
CA ASP A 40 16.28 3.93 10.02
C ASP A 40 16.30 2.65 9.16
N VAL A 41 16.78 2.74 7.93
CA VAL A 41 16.79 1.62 6.98
C VAL A 41 17.59 0.40 7.49
N ASP A 42 18.54 0.60 8.39
CA ASP A 42 19.31 -0.46 9.06
C ASP A 42 18.61 -1.06 10.29
N GLY A 43 17.39 -0.58 10.61
CA GLY A 43 16.62 -1.01 11.78
C GLY A 43 16.93 -0.26 13.07
N GLU A 44 17.99 0.57 13.08
CA GLU A 44 18.38 1.32 14.27
C GLU A 44 17.44 2.51 14.54
N ARG A 45 17.56 3.07 15.75
CA ARG A 45 16.77 4.22 16.22
C ARG A 45 15.26 4.03 16.07
N ALA A 46 14.79 2.81 16.31
CA ALA A 46 13.37 2.48 16.27
C ALA A 46 12.58 3.34 17.27
N ARG A 47 11.52 3.98 16.79
CA ARG A 47 10.59 4.79 17.59
C ARG A 47 9.16 4.32 17.39
N THR A 48 8.47 4.06 18.48
CA THR A 48 7.04 3.70 18.45
C THR A 48 6.21 4.95 18.23
N LEU A 49 5.38 4.95 17.19
CA LEU A 49 4.39 5.99 16.89
C LEU A 49 3.06 5.71 17.57
N PHE A 50 2.68 4.44 17.64
CA PHE A 50 1.44 4.01 18.27
C PHE A 50 1.58 2.58 18.80
N ASP A 51 1.02 2.30 19.97
CA ASP A 51 1.02 1.01 20.65
C ASP A 51 -0.43 0.62 20.98
N SER A 52 -0.84 -0.60 20.59
CA SER A 52 -2.22 -1.09 20.70
C SER A 52 -2.25 -2.55 21.14
N SER A 53 -3.31 -2.92 21.89
CA SER A 53 -3.70 -4.32 22.09
C SER A 53 -4.40 -4.92 20.86
N GLU A 54 -4.89 -4.07 19.98
CA GLU A 54 -5.62 -4.46 18.79
C GLU A 54 -4.74 -4.35 17.52
N PRO A 55 -5.01 -5.14 16.47
CA PRO A 55 -4.20 -5.14 15.25
C PRO A 55 -4.03 -3.76 14.60
N ILE A 56 -2.84 -3.54 14.05
CA ILE A 56 -2.48 -2.43 13.18
C ILE A 56 -2.05 -3.03 11.84
N LEU A 57 -2.63 -2.58 10.73
CA LEU A 57 -2.37 -3.14 9.40
C LEU A 57 -2.11 -2.05 8.35
N SER A 58 -1.51 -2.45 7.24
CA SER A 58 -1.44 -1.66 5.99
C SER A 58 -0.93 -0.23 6.18
N ALA A 59 0.16 -0.06 6.91
CA ALA A 59 0.76 1.25 7.11
C ALA A 59 1.43 1.77 5.83
N SER A 60 1.28 3.06 5.53
CA SER A 60 1.86 3.75 4.39
C SER A 60 2.37 5.14 4.75
N TRP A 61 3.43 5.57 4.06
CA TRP A 61 4.04 6.88 4.19
C TRP A 61 3.35 7.93 3.32
N SER A 62 3.25 9.18 3.81
CA SER A 62 3.07 10.32 2.94
C SER A 62 4.35 10.59 2.14
N PRO A 63 4.26 11.16 0.90
CA PRO A 63 5.44 11.39 0.06
C PRO A 63 6.49 12.33 0.67
N ASP A 64 6.07 13.24 1.54
CA ASP A 64 6.95 14.17 2.27
C ASP A 64 7.60 13.55 3.52
N GLY A 65 7.22 12.30 3.88
CA GLY A 65 7.72 11.59 5.05
C GLY A 65 7.26 12.17 6.39
N ARG A 66 6.26 13.06 6.41
CA ARG A 66 5.79 13.71 7.64
C ARG A 66 4.59 13.03 8.29
N ARG A 67 3.84 12.27 7.52
CA ARG A 67 2.63 11.58 7.97
C ARG A 67 2.64 10.13 7.59
N VAL A 68 1.87 9.35 8.33
CA VAL A 68 1.56 7.95 8.04
C VAL A 68 0.05 7.75 8.03
N ALA A 69 -0.40 6.84 7.18
CA ALA A 69 -1.78 6.35 7.21
C ALA A 69 -1.75 4.84 7.47
N TYR A 70 -2.65 4.34 8.31
CA TYR A 70 -2.70 2.93 8.68
C TYR A 70 -4.11 2.52 9.10
N VAL A 71 -4.35 1.22 9.14
CA VAL A 71 -5.58 0.64 9.67
C VAL A 71 -5.39 0.30 11.15
N SER A 72 -6.30 0.76 12.01
CA SER A 72 -6.34 0.44 13.43
C SER A 72 -7.67 -0.23 13.80
N PHE A 73 -7.58 -1.26 14.63
CA PHE A 73 -8.74 -1.95 15.21
C PHE A 73 -9.05 -1.52 16.65
N GLU A 74 -8.42 -0.48 17.18
CA GLU A 74 -8.57 0.01 18.57
C GLU A 74 -10.02 0.26 19.01
N THR A 75 -10.95 0.44 18.09
CA THR A 75 -12.38 0.63 18.36
C THR A 75 -13.23 -0.61 18.11
N GLY A 76 -12.61 -1.79 18.01
CA GLY A 76 -13.26 -3.08 17.74
C GLY A 76 -13.64 -3.31 16.28
N ARG A 77 -13.31 -2.36 15.37
CA ARG A 77 -13.49 -2.49 13.92
C ARG A 77 -12.44 -1.68 13.16
N PRO A 78 -12.14 -2.05 11.90
CA PRO A 78 -11.12 -1.36 11.14
C PRO A 78 -11.49 0.10 10.88
N SER A 79 -10.53 0.98 11.10
CA SER A 79 -10.61 2.42 10.81
C SER A 79 -9.30 2.87 10.21
N ILE A 80 -9.34 3.77 9.23
CA ILE A 80 -8.12 4.38 8.69
C ILE A 80 -7.78 5.60 9.52
N ILE A 81 -6.55 5.60 10.02
CA ILE A 81 -5.97 6.66 10.83
C ILE A 81 -4.93 7.41 10.01
N LEU A 82 -4.93 8.72 10.11
CA LEU A 82 -3.87 9.61 9.65
C LEU A 82 -3.13 10.15 10.87
N GLN A 83 -1.81 10.05 10.89
CA GLN A 83 -1.00 10.46 12.02
C GLN A 83 0.26 11.20 11.58
N ASP A 84 0.59 12.29 12.27
CA ASP A 84 1.87 12.97 12.13
C ASP A 84 2.98 12.17 12.80
N ILE A 85 4.15 12.14 12.18
CA ILE A 85 5.32 11.40 12.69
C ILE A 85 5.91 12.10 13.92
N ASP A 86 6.05 13.42 13.86
CA ASP A 86 6.73 14.21 14.89
C ASP A 86 5.76 15.10 15.69
N GLY A 87 4.47 15.05 15.38
CA GLY A 87 3.44 15.83 16.03
C GLY A 87 2.43 15.00 16.82
N PRO A 88 1.59 15.65 17.63
CA PRO A 88 0.54 14.97 18.39
C PRO A 88 -0.69 14.64 17.53
N SER A 89 -0.73 15.09 16.28
CA SER A 89 -1.92 14.93 15.43
C SER A 89 -2.12 13.48 15.04
N ARG A 90 -3.29 12.96 15.41
CA ARG A 90 -3.77 11.62 15.08
C ARG A 90 -5.27 11.68 14.85
N GLU A 91 -5.66 11.50 13.59
CA GLU A 91 -7.04 11.68 13.14
C GLU A 91 -7.59 10.39 12.54
N ARG A 92 -8.82 10.04 12.89
CA ARG A 92 -9.55 8.95 12.25
C ARG A 92 -10.27 9.45 11.00
N LEU A 93 -9.78 9.04 9.83
CA LEU A 93 -10.35 9.44 8.53
C LEU A 93 -11.62 8.67 8.17
N THR A 94 -11.69 7.38 8.55
CA THR A 94 -12.83 6.52 8.22
C THR A 94 -13.27 5.70 9.41
N ASN A 95 -14.58 5.37 9.45
CA ASN A 95 -15.18 4.47 10.42
C ASN A 95 -16.46 3.86 9.82
N PHE A 96 -16.41 3.50 8.53
CA PHE A 96 -17.55 2.90 7.87
C PHE A 96 -17.75 1.46 8.33
N ARG A 97 -18.99 0.97 8.23
CA ARG A 97 -19.27 -0.45 8.47
C ARG A 97 -18.58 -1.29 7.38
N GLY A 98 -18.00 -2.43 7.79
CA GLY A 98 -17.27 -3.33 6.90
C GLY A 98 -15.78 -2.94 6.77
N ILE A 99 -15.18 -3.22 5.62
CA ILE A 99 -13.75 -3.01 5.35
C ILE A 99 -13.45 -1.52 5.28
N ASN A 100 -12.40 -1.11 5.97
CA ASN A 100 -11.68 0.15 5.85
C ASN A 100 -10.20 -0.23 5.81
N GLY A 101 -9.59 -0.23 4.64
CA GLY A 101 -8.27 -0.86 4.48
C GLY A 101 -7.37 -0.22 3.42
N SER A 102 -6.14 -0.71 3.37
CA SER A 102 -5.13 -0.43 2.35
C SER A 102 -4.97 1.05 1.99
N PRO A 103 -4.79 1.96 2.97
CA PRO A 103 -4.60 3.37 2.66
C PRO A 103 -3.26 3.60 1.95
N VAL A 104 -3.25 4.43 0.89
CA VAL A 104 -2.03 4.82 0.18
C VAL A 104 -2.15 6.26 -0.32
N PHE A 105 -1.14 7.07 -0.03
CA PHE A 105 -1.11 8.47 -0.46
C PHE A 105 -0.85 8.60 -1.95
N SER A 106 -1.48 9.61 -2.57
CA SER A 106 -1.10 10.07 -3.90
C SER A 106 0.33 10.66 -3.89
N PRO A 107 1.03 10.69 -5.04
CA PRO A 107 2.39 11.22 -5.12
C PRO A 107 2.52 12.69 -4.69
N ASP A 108 1.47 13.48 -4.81
CA ASP A 108 1.41 14.87 -4.35
C ASP A 108 1.01 15.03 -2.87
N GLY A 109 0.68 13.91 -2.19
CA GLY A 109 0.28 13.88 -0.78
C GLY A 109 -1.10 14.50 -0.47
N LYS A 110 -1.88 14.89 -1.48
CA LYS A 110 -3.18 15.58 -1.29
C LYS A 110 -4.37 14.63 -1.22
N GLN A 111 -4.20 13.40 -1.70
CA GLN A 111 -5.25 12.39 -1.73
C GLN A 111 -4.79 11.10 -1.05
N LEU A 112 -5.74 10.30 -0.61
CA LEU A 112 -5.54 8.98 -0.05
C LEU A 112 -6.47 7.99 -0.78
N ALA A 113 -5.89 7.02 -1.48
CA ALA A 113 -6.64 5.88 -1.97
C ALA A 113 -6.79 4.84 -0.86
N MET A 114 -7.92 4.13 -0.83
CA MET A 114 -8.24 3.16 0.21
C MET A 114 -9.29 2.17 -0.29
N VAL A 115 -9.44 1.07 0.43
CA VAL A 115 -10.47 0.06 0.18
C VAL A 115 -11.60 0.22 1.19
N LEU A 116 -12.83 0.34 0.71
CA LEU A 116 -14.03 0.39 1.54
C LEU A 116 -15.09 -0.58 1.01
N SER A 117 -15.76 -1.32 1.90
CA SER A 117 -16.91 -2.16 1.50
C SER A 117 -18.27 -1.54 1.88
N ARG A 118 -18.31 -0.24 2.14
CA ARG A 118 -19.53 0.48 2.53
C ARG A 118 -20.65 0.44 1.47
N SER A 119 -20.33 0.12 0.24
CA SER A 119 -21.25 0.02 -0.90
C SER A 119 -21.66 -1.43 -1.23
N GLY A 120 -21.30 -2.40 -0.40
CA GLY A 120 -21.49 -3.84 -0.61
C GLY A 120 -20.12 -4.53 -0.70
N ASP A 121 -19.60 -4.66 -1.91
CA ASP A 121 -18.32 -5.29 -2.17
C ASP A 121 -17.14 -4.36 -1.86
N PRO A 122 -15.93 -4.92 -1.61
CA PRO A 122 -14.70 -4.15 -1.45
C PRO A 122 -14.34 -3.42 -2.73
N GLU A 123 -14.22 -2.10 -2.64
CA GLU A 123 -13.98 -1.21 -3.77
C GLU A 123 -12.92 -0.17 -3.44
N VAL A 124 -12.26 0.34 -4.46
CA VAL A 124 -11.30 1.42 -4.32
C VAL A 124 -12.01 2.77 -4.25
N PHE A 125 -11.67 3.54 -3.23
CA PHE A 125 -12.11 4.92 -3.01
C PHE A 125 -10.90 5.84 -2.93
N VAL A 126 -11.10 7.11 -3.26
CA VAL A 126 -10.12 8.19 -3.05
C VAL A 126 -10.73 9.29 -2.21
N MET A 127 -10.04 9.69 -1.17
CA MET A 127 -10.38 10.82 -0.31
C MET A 127 -9.44 11.99 -0.60
N ASN A 128 -9.97 13.18 -0.81
CA ASN A 128 -9.19 14.41 -0.75
C ASN A 128 -8.92 14.74 0.71
N LEU A 129 -7.65 14.87 1.10
CA LEU A 129 -7.25 15.03 2.51
C LEU A 129 -7.52 16.42 3.10
N GLU A 130 -7.72 17.43 2.27
CA GLU A 130 -8.08 18.77 2.69
C GLU A 130 -9.61 18.88 2.90
N THR A 131 -10.38 18.54 1.86
CA THR A 131 -11.84 18.70 1.87
C THR A 131 -12.60 17.55 2.46
N ARG A 132 -11.93 16.42 2.74
CA ARG A 132 -12.52 15.12 3.18
C ARG A 132 -13.54 14.53 2.20
N LYS A 133 -13.61 15.07 0.99
CA LYS A 133 -14.46 14.53 -0.07
C LYS A 133 -14.02 13.16 -0.47
N LEU A 134 -14.95 12.17 -0.39
CA LEU A 134 -14.72 10.78 -0.74
C LEU A 134 -15.36 10.47 -2.10
N ARG A 135 -14.59 9.89 -3.02
CA ARG A 135 -15.03 9.47 -4.36
C ARG A 135 -14.82 7.96 -4.50
N ARG A 136 -15.86 7.23 -4.90
CA ARG A 136 -15.75 5.82 -5.30
C ARG A 136 -15.13 5.75 -6.69
N ILE A 137 -14.06 4.99 -6.84
CA ILE A 137 -13.29 4.85 -8.07
C ILE A 137 -13.75 3.63 -8.87
N THR A 138 -13.85 2.48 -8.19
CA THR A 138 -14.29 1.25 -8.84
C THR A 138 -15.75 0.94 -8.52
N ARG A 139 -16.43 0.22 -9.43
CA ARG A 139 -17.82 -0.22 -9.30
C ARG A 139 -17.97 -1.56 -9.98
N HIS A 140 -17.73 -2.63 -9.25
CA HIS A 140 -17.82 -3.99 -9.75
C HIS A 140 -18.20 -4.95 -8.61
N PRO A 141 -18.94 -6.06 -8.82
CA PRO A 141 -19.21 -7.05 -7.78
C PRO A 141 -17.98 -7.87 -7.35
N ALA A 142 -16.86 -7.76 -8.07
CA ALA A 142 -15.58 -8.35 -7.69
C ALA A 142 -14.92 -7.60 -6.52
N ILE A 143 -13.93 -8.24 -5.90
CA ILE A 143 -13.10 -7.66 -4.86
C ILE A 143 -12.03 -6.80 -5.53
N ASP A 144 -12.11 -5.47 -5.36
CA ASP A 144 -11.09 -4.51 -5.77
C ASP A 144 -10.33 -4.04 -4.54
N THR A 145 -9.03 -4.35 -4.46
CA THR A 145 -8.23 -4.17 -3.25
C THR A 145 -6.78 -3.73 -3.55
N GLU A 146 -6.04 -3.39 -2.49
CA GLU A 146 -4.60 -3.09 -2.53
C GLU A 146 -4.21 -2.03 -3.57
N PRO A 147 -4.86 -0.85 -3.57
CA PRO A 147 -4.56 0.19 -4.52
C PRO A 147 -3.13 0.72 -4.38
N SER A 148 -2.56 1.14 -5.51
CA SER A 148 -1.34 1.93 -5.57
C SER A 148 -1.45 2.99 -6.66
N TRP A 149 -0.77 4.12 -6.47
CA TRP A 149 -0.73 5.19 -7.44
C TRP A 149 0.38 4.98 -8.46
N SER A 150 0.13 5.39 -9.70
CA SER A 150 1.23 5.64 -10.63
C SER A 150 2.11 6.79 -10.14
N PRO A 151 3.40 6.85 -10.52
CA PRO A 151 4.31 7.91 -10.08
C PRO A 151 3.85 9.33 -10.47
N ASP A 152 3.13 9.47 -11.58
CA ASP A 152 2.56 10.73 -12.07
C ASP A 152 1.17 11.05 -11.48
N GLY A 153 0.60 10.14 -10.70
CA GLY A 153 -0.72 10.28 -10.06
C GLY A 153 -1.92 10.18 -10.99
N LYS A 154 -1.73 9.81 -12.27
CA LYS A 154 -2.84 9.73 -13.23
C LYS A 154 -3.61 8.43 -13.15
N TYR A 155 -2.98 7.37 -12.68
CA TYR A 155 -3.55 6.03 -12.62
C TYR A 155 -3.58 5.50 -11.20
N LEU A 156 -4.55 4.62 -10.97
CA LEU A 156 -4.56 3.69 -9.84
C LEU A 156 -4.38 2.27 -10.35
N VAL A 157 -3.41 1.57 -9.78
CA VAL A 157 -3.16 0.15 -9.99
C VAL A 157 -3.72 -0.60 -8.79
N PHE A 158 -4.45 -1.69 -8.99
CA PHE A 158 -5.09 -2.44 -7.93
C PHE A 158 -5.24 -3.92 -8.27
N THR A 159 -5.44 -4.74 -7.25
CA THR A 159 -5.76 -6.15 -7.38
C THR A 159 -7.27 -6.32 -7.56
N SER A 160 -7.69 -7.14 -8.54
CA SER A 160 -9.09 -7.47 -8.77
C SER A 160 -9.28 -8.91 -9.23
N ASP A 161 -10.30 -9.58 -8.74
CA ASP A 161 -10.72 -10.92 -9.18
C ASP A 161 -11.84 -10.91 -10.24
N ARG A 162 -12.11 -9.75 -10.85
CA ARG A 162 -13.16 -9.57 -11.89
C ARG A 162 -13.00 -10.49 -13.12
N GLY A 163 -11.79 -10.98 -13.37
CA GLY A 163 -11.51 -11.96 -14.41
C GLY A 163 -11.56 -13.42 -13.92
N GLY A 164 -12.11 -13.67 -12.72
CA GLY A 164 -12.23 -14.99 -12.08
C GLY A 164 -11.11 -15.34 -11.12
N LYS A 165 -9.93 -14.75 -11.27
CA LYS A 165 -8.77 -14.92 -10.36
C LYS A 165 -8.11 -13.56 -10.12
N PRO A 166 -7.45 -13.34 -8.95
CA PRO A 166 -6.77 -12.08 -8.65
C PRO A 166 -5.70 -11.73 -9.68
N GLN A 167 -5.84 -10.56 -10.28
CA GLN A 167 -4.93 -10.00 -11.27
C GLN A 167 -4.77 -8.49 -11.04
N ILE A 168 -3.75 -7.92 -11.64
CA ILE A 168 -3.49 -6.48 -11.54
C ILE A 168 -4.21 -5.76 -12.67
N TYR A 169 -4.93 -4.72 -12.28
CA TYR A 169 -5.65 -3.80 -13.16
C TYR A 169 -5.16 -2.38 -12.94
N GLN A 170 -5.22 -1.57 -13.98
CA GLN A 170 -4.95 -0.15 -13.98
C GLN A 170 -6.18 0.63 -14.39
N LEU A 171 -6.50 1.71 -13.69
CA LEU A 171 -7.58 2.62 -14.02
C LEU A 171 -7.07 4.03 -14.17
N GLU A 172 -7.31 4.65 -15.33
CA GLU A 172 -7.03 6.06 -15.58
C GLU A 172 -8.09 6.95 -14.90
N LEU A 173 -7.65 7.85 -14.02
CA LEU A 173 -8.56 8.64 -13.19
C LEU A 173 -9.34 9.73 -13.95
N ALA A 174 -8.82 10.17 -15.09
CA ALA A 174 -9.43 11.21 -15.93
C ALA A 174 -10.54 10.64 -16.82
N THR A 175 -10.32 9.46 -17.42
CA THR A 175 -11.21 8.86 -18.42
C THR A 175 -12.04 7.71 -17.86
N ASN A 176 -11.64 7.14 -16.72
CA ASN A 176 -12.10 5.87 -16.15
C ASN A 176 -11.79 4.67 -17.06
N PHE A 177 -10.83 4.80 -17.98
CA PHE A 177 -10.36 3.67 -18.79
C PHE A 177 -9.70 2.64 -17.88
N LEU A 178 -10.15 1.39 -18.00
CA LEU A 178 -9.70 0.26 -17.20
C LEU A 178 -8.97 -0.75 -18.08
N GLU A 179 -7.78 -1.14 -17.65
CA GLU A 179 -6.93 -2.11 -18.34
C GLU A 179 -6.44 -3.18 -17.37
N ARG A 180 -6.33 -4.43 -17.84
CA ARG A 180 -5.67 -5.52 -17.12
C ARG A 180 -4.19 -5.53 -17.50
N LEU A 181 -3.31 -5.59 -16.49
CA LEU A 181 -1.85 -5.53 -16.68
C LEU A 181 -1.16 -6.91 -16.60
N THR A 182 -1.77 -7.89 -15.91
CA THR A 182 -1.15 -9.21 -15.71
C THR A 182 -2.01 -10.33 -16.27
N PHE A 183 -1.39 -11.28 -16.97
CA PHE A 183 -2.07 -12.38 -17.68
C PHE A 183 -1.47 -13.75 -17.32
N VAL A 184 -0.24 -13.80 -16.83
CA VAL A 184 0.49 -15.03 -16.48
C VAL A 184 0.22 -15.39 -15.02
N GLY A 185 -0.02 -16.67 -14.76
CA GLY A 185 -0.31 -17.19 -13.43
C GLY A 185 -1.78 -17.04 -13.02
N ASP A 186 -2.09 -17.58 -11.86
CA ASP A 186 -3.46 -17.62 -11.32
C ASP A 186 -3.68 -16.71 -10.12
N TYR A 187 -2.63 -16.01 -9.67
CA TYR A 187 -2.69 -15.02 -8.61
C TYR A 187 -1.60 -13.98 -8.77
N ASN A 188 -2.01 -12.72 -8.95
CA ASN A 188 -1.13 -11.56 -8.98
C ASN A 188 -1.77 -10.46 -8.12
N ALA A 189 -1.01 -9.90 -7.15
CA ALA A 189 -1.54 -8.98 -6.16
C ALA A 189 -0.49 -7.95 -5.69
N ARG A 190 -0.94 -6.90 -4.97
CA ARG A 190 -0.09 -5.91 -4.29
C ARG A 190 0.90 -5.19 -5.19
N ALA A 191 0.49 -4.86 -6.39
CA ALA A 191 1.37 -4.25 -7.37
C ALA A 191 1.83 -2.84 -6.98
N ARG A 192 3.07 -2.54 -7.38
CA ARG A 192 3.66 -1.19 -7.34
C ARG A 192 4.27 -0.88 -8.69
N LEU A 193 3.84 0.20 -9.30
CA LEU A 193 4.47 0.73 -10.50
C LEU A 193 5.75 1.45 -10.09
N LEU A 194 6.87 1.14 -10.76
CA LEU A 194 8.16 1.76 -10.48
C LEU A 194 8.18 3.22 -10.97
N PRO A 195 9.13 4.05 -10.50
CA PRO A 195 9.20 5.48 -10.85
C PRO A 195 9.30 5.79 -12.34
N ASP A 196 9.75 4.84 -13.15
CA ASP A 196 9.82 4.96 -14.61
C ASP A 196 8.45 4.81 -15.31
N GLY A 197 7.41 4.41 -14.58
CA GLY A 197 6.07 4.20 -15.10
C GLY A 197 5.93 3.01 -16.06
N ARG A 198 6.97 2.22 -16.24
CA ARG A 198 7.04 1.08 -17.16
C ARG A 198 7.06 -0.27 -16.46
N HIS A 199 7.75 -0.34 -15.33
CA HIS A 199 7.97 -1.60 -14.65
C HIS A 199 7.04 -1.77 -13.45
N LEU A 200 6.52 -2.97 -13.29
CA LEU A 200 5.62 -3.37 -12.22
C LEU A 200 6.30 -4.39 -11.31
N VAL A 201 6.22 -4.19 -9.99
CA VAL A 201 6.61 -5.20 -8.99
C VAL A 201 5.37 -5.63 -8.24
N PHE A 202 5.18 -6.93 -8.06
CA PHE A 202 3.97 -7.49 -7.45
C PHE A 202 4.20 -8.87 -6.84
N VAL A 203 3.26 -9.33 -6.03
CA VAL A 203 3.20 -10.70 -5.53
C VAL A 203 2.63 -11.60 -6.63
N HIS A 204 3.36 -12.63 -7.00
CA HIS A 204 3.02 -13.61 -8.03
C HIS A 204 3.01 -15.01 -7.43
N ARG A 205 1.97 -15.79 -7.69
CA ARG A 205 1.90 -17.17 -7.27
C ARG A 205 2.36 -18.11 -8.39
N ARG A 206 3.40 -18.90 -8.07
CA ARG A 206 3.95 -19.94 -8.95
C ARG A 206 4.05 -21.25 -8.19
N ASN A 207 3.50 -22.33 -8.75
CA ASN A 207 3.52 -23.66 -8.16
C ASN A 207 3.01 -23.74 -6.70
N GLY A 208 2.02 -22.89 -6.36
CA GLY A 208 1.45 -22.84 -5.02
C GLY A 208 2.16 -21.93 -4.02
N VAL A 209 3.36 -21.42 -4.35
CA VAL A 209 4.17 -20.52 -3.52
C VAL A 209 4.09 -19.10 -4.02
N PHE A 210 4.04 -18.13 -3.10
CA PHE A 210 4.05 -16.71 -3.42
C PHE A 210 5.48 -16.18 -3.53
N HIS A 211 5.74 -15.42 -4.57
CA HIS A 211 7.03 -14.83 -4.90
C HIS A 211 6.87 -13.35 -5.23
N ILE A 212 7.95 -12.61 -5.11
CA ILE A 212 8.03 -11.27 -5.70
C ILE A 212 8.39 -11.40 -7.17
N ALA A 213 7.59 -10.80 -8.02
CA ALA A 213 7.81 -10.74 -9.46
C ALA A 213 7.95 -9.31 -9.95
N TRP A 214 8.65 -9.17 -11.06
CA TRP A 214 8.84 -7.94 -11.81
C TRP A 214 8.35 -8.16 -13.24
N GLN A 215 7.67 -7.18 -13.82
CA GLN A 215 7.18 -7.23 -15.19
C GLN A 215 7.50 -5.93 -15.93
N ASP A 216 8.01 -6.04 -17.13
CA ASP A 216 8.10 -4.95 -18.10
C ASP A 216 6.77 -4.88 -18.87
N LEU A 217 6.05 -3.79 -18.73
CA LEU A 217 4.72 -3.60 -19.34
C LEU A 217 4.78 -3.34 -20.85
N LEU A 218 5.92 -2.92 -21.40
CA LEU A 218 6.10 -2.70 -22.85
C LEU A 218 6.52 -3.98 -23.59
N GLU A 219 7.40 -4.76 -22.96
CA GLU A 219 7.94 -5.99 -23.57
C GLU A 219 7.16 -7.24 -23.13
N ASP A 220 6.19 -7.09 -22.25
CA ASP A 220 5.43 -8.19 -21.59
C ASP A 220 6.34 -9.28 -21.01
N ARG A 221 7.48 -8.86 -20.46
CA ARG A 221 8.49 -9.74 -19.90
C ARG A 221 8.31 -9.86 -18.39
N LEU A 222 8.04 -11.07 -17.91
CA LEU A 222 7.90 -11.40 -16.48
C LEU A 222 9.21 -12.06 -15.98
N LEU A 223 9.69 -11.59 -14.81
CA LEU A 223 10.76 -12.20 -14.03
C LEU A 223 10.27 -12.47 -12.61
N VAL A 224 10.47 -13.69 -12.13
CA VAL A 224 10.32 -14.02 -10.70
C VAL A 224 11.64 -13.69 -10.02
N LEU A 225 11.60 -12.80 -9.02
CA LEU A 225 12.79 -12.26 -8.36
C LEU A 225 13.25 -13.11 -7.18
N THR A 226 12.34 -13.82 -6.56
CA THR A 226 12.61 -14.67 -5.38
C THR A 226 12.46 -16.14 -5.75
N GLU A 227 13.31 -17.00 -5.19
CA GLU A 227 13.39 -18.43 -5.54
C GLU A 227 13.23 -19.34 -4.31
N SER A 228 12.78 -18.79 -3.19
CA SER A 228 12.53 -19.56 -1.98
C SER A 228 11.37 -20.55 -2.18
N SER A 229 11.38 -21.65 -1.42
CA SER A 229 10.24 -22.58 -1.35
C SER A 229 9.19 -22.16 -0.32
N LEU A 230 9.41 -21.03 0.36
CA LEU A 230 8.50 -20.43 1.34
C LEU A 230 7.78 -19.24 0.70
N ASP A 231 6.62 -18.90 1.24
CA ASP A 231 5.88 -17.68 0.86
C ASP A 231 6.66 -16.42 1.24
N GLU A 232 6.69 -15.44 0.32
CA GLU A 232 7.44 -14.18 0.45
C GLU A 232 6.57 -12.93 0.25
#